data_541b41efcbef0f8cc6601bfcf3b57126
#
_entry.id   541b41efcbef0f8cc6601bfcf3b57126
#
_cell.length_a   1.000
_cell.length_b   1.000
_cell.length_c   1.000
_cell.angle_alpha   90.00
_cell.angle_beta   90.00
_cell.angle_gamma   90.00
#
_symmetry.space_group_name_H-M   'P 1'
#
loop_
_entity.id
_entity.type
_entity.pdbx_description
1 polymer ?
#
loop_
_entity_poly.entity_id
_entity_poly.type
_entity_poly.pdbx_seq_one_letter_code
_entity_poly.pdbx_strand_id
1 'polypeptide(L)'
;MKTYMAHAETVERKWYVVDAAGLPLGRLATKVASVLRGKHKPTFTPNVDTGDFVIVINTDKVVLTGKKLEDKFYRYHTGYIGGLKEIPYKKLMAEKSDLAVYEAVKGMLPKNSLGRAMLKKLRVYKGAEHNHAAQKPEVLKVD
;
A
#
# COMPACT_ATOMS: atom_id res chain seq x y z
N MET A 1 -16.97 -26.90 19.93
CA MET A 1 -15.87 -26.09 19.37
C MET A 1 -16.45 -24.93 18.58
N LYS A 2 -16.02 -23.70 18.86
CA LYS A 2 -16.52 -22.51 18.15
C LYS A 2 -15.40 -21.91 17.29
N THR A 3 -15.72 -21.54 16.08
CA THR A 3 -14.81 -20.80 15.21
C THR A 3 -14.66 -19.37 15.73
N TYR A 4 -13.42 -18.87 15.78
CA TYR A 4 -13.15 -17.48 16.15
C TYR A 4 -13.65 -16.53 15.07
N MET A 5 -14.40 -15.53 15.48
CA MET A 5 -14.86 -14.44 14.61
C MET A 5 -14.40 -13.12 15.21
N ALA A 6 -13.62 -12.35 14.47
CA ALA A 6 -13.18 -11.04 14.93
C ALA A 6 -14.32 -10.04 14.95
N HIS A 7 -14.29 -9.15 15.95
CA HIS A 7 -15.21 -8.02 16.07
C HIS A 7 -14.43 -6.71 15.92
N ALA A 8 -15.03 -5.72 15.29
CA ALA A 8 -14.38 -4.44 15.04
C ALA A 8 -13.88 -3.75 16.31
N GLU A 9 -14.58 -3.98 17.42
CA GLU A 9 -14.24 -3.38 18.71
C GLU A 9 -13.06 -4.06 19.42
N THR A 10 -12.81 -5.34 19.11
CA THR A 10 -11.78 -6.14 19.79
C THR A 10 -10.49 -6.30 18.99
N VAL A 11 -10.45 -5.80 17.76
CA VAL A 11 -9.26 -5.91 16.91
C VAL A 11 -8.18 -4.95 17.38
N GLU A 12 -7.00 -5.49 17.67
CA GLU A 12 -5.81 -4.70 17.98
C GLU A 12 -5.03 -4.42 16.70
N ARG A 13 -4.70 -3.15 16.46
CA ARG A 13 -3.94 -2.72 15.28
C ARG A 13 -2.61 -2.13 15.70
N LYS A 14 -1.55 -2.64 15.09
CA LYS A 14 -0.20 -2.11 15.24
C LYS A 14 0.13 -1.17 14.08
N TRP A 15 1.18 -0.39 14.28
CA TRP A 15 1.75 0.45 13.23
C TRP A 15 3.08 -0.12 12.79
N TYR A 16 3.26 -0.23 11.48
CA TYR A 16 4.50 -0.70 10.87
C TYR A 16 5.05 0.34 9.93
N VAL A 17 6.38 0.44 9.88
CA VAL A 17 7.08 1.25 8.91
C VAL A 17 7.88 0.33 7.98
N VAL A 18 7.78 0.56 6.68
CA VAL A 18 8.49 -0.19 5.64
C VAL A 18 9.37 0.76 4.87
N ASP A 19 10.67 0.45 4.78
CA ASP A 19 11.60 1.16 3.91
C ASP A 19 11.52 0.56 2.51
N ALA A 20 11.07 1.35 1.55
CA ALA A 20 10.90 0.93 0.16
C ALA A 20 12.17 1.01 -0.67
N ALA A 21 13.26 1.56 -0.13
CA ALA A 21 14.50 1.74 -0.86
C ALA A 21 15.07 0.41 -1.38
N GLY A 22 15.30 0.32 -2.67
CA GLY A 22 15.89 -0.84 -3.32
C GLY A 22 14.95 -2.04 -3.49
N LEU A 23 13.68 -1.93 -3.09
CA LEU A 23 12.70 -3.02 -3.22
C LEU A 23 11.94 -2.91 -4.54
N PRO A 24 11.64 -4.04 -5.21
CA PRO A 24 10.75 -4.05 -6.36
C PRO A 24 9.34 -3.60 -5.97
N LEU A 25 8.72 -2.76 -6.78
CA LEU A 25 7.40 -2.18 -6.51
C LEU A 25 6.33 -3.25 -6.25
N GLY A 26 6.25 -4.27 -7.10
CA GLY A 26 5.23 -5.31 -6.98
C GLY A 26 5.36 -6.13 -5.70
N ARG A 27 6.57 -6.52 -5.34
CA ARG A 27 6.82 -7.31 -4.11
C ARG A 27 6.56 -6.49 -2.86
N LEU A 28 6.97 -5.23 -2.85
CA LEU A 28 6.64 -4.30 -1.77
C LEU A 28 5.13 -4.18 -1.61
N ALA A 29 4.41 -3.93 -2.70
CA ALA A 29 2.96 -3.76 -2.68
C ALA A 29 2.24 -5.02 -2.19
N THR A 30 2.68 -6.21 -2.59
CA THR A 30 2.12 -7.49 -2.15
C THR A 30 2.22 -7.65 -0.64
N LYS A 31 3.38 -7.38 -0.08
CA LYS A 31 3.60 -7.50 1.37
C LYS A 31 2.77 -6.48 2.14
N VAL A 32 2.77 -5.24 1.70
CA VAL A 32 1.99 -4.16 2.31
C VAL A 32 0.49 -4.47 2.26
N ALA A 33 -0.03 -4.94 1.12
CA ALA A 33 -1.44 -5.29 0.98
C ALA A 33 -1.84 -6.44 1.91
N SER A 34 -0.99 -7.46 2.07
CA SER A 34 -1.23 -8.56 3.01
C SER A 34 -1.33 -8.09 4.45
N VAL A 35 -0.46 -7.17 4.86
CA VAL A 35 -0.50 -6.60 6.22
C VAL A 35 -1.74 -5.73 6.42
N LEU A 36 -2.10 -4.89 5.44
CA LEU A 36 -3.29 -4.06 5.50
C LEU A 36 -4.58 -4.89 5.60
N ARG A 37 -4.61 -6.04 4.93
CA ARG A 37 -5.76 -6.94 4.97
C ARG A 37 -5.82 -7.79 6.24
N GLY A 38 -4.68 -8.01 6.89
CA GLY A 38 -4.60 -8.80 8.12
C GLY A 38 -4.33 -10.29 7.90
N LYS A 39 -3.95 -10.70 6.70
CA LYS A 39 -3.68 -12.12 6.38
C LYS A 39 -2.51 -12.73 7.16
N HIS A 40 -1.66 -11.91 7.74
CA HIS A 40 -0.54 -12.36 8.57
C HIS A 40 -0.98 -12.76 9.99
N LYS A 41 -2.22 -12.47 10.37
CA LYS A 41 -2.76 -12.77 11.70
C LYS A 41 -3.57 -14.06 11.70
N PRO A 42 -3.43 -14.93 12.73
CA PRO A 42 -4.29 -16.11 12.87
C PRO A 42 -5.75 -15.74 13.13
N THR A 43 -6.02 -14.52 13.59
CA THR A 43 -7.37 -13.99 13.85
C THR A 43 -8.05 -13.42 12.61
N PHE A 44 -7.45 -13.58 11.43
CA PHE A 44 -8.01 -13.03 10.18
C PHE A 44 -9.45 -13.48 9.95
N THR A 45 -10.34 -12.50 9.74
CA THR A 45 -11.76 -12.74 9.45
C THR A 45 -12.11 -11.95 8.18
N PRO A 46 -12.64 -12.61 7.13
CA PRO A 46 -12.83 -11.94 5.83
C PRO A 46 -13.81 -10.76 5.82
N ASN A 47 -14.78 -10.75 6.72
CA ASN A 47 -15.80 -9.70 6.80
C ASN A 47 -15.46 -8.55 7.76
N VAL A 48 -14.33 -8.63 8.43
CA VAL A 48 -13.84 -7.60 9.37
C VAL A 48 -12.45 -7.15 8.97
N ASP A 49 -12.20 -5.86 9.09
CA ASP A 49 -10.86 -5.29 8.86
C ASP A 49 -9.96 -5.57 10.06
N THR A 50 -9.18 -6.66 9.97
CA THR A 50 -8.25 -7.10 11.02
C THR A 50 -6.81 -6.66 10.77
N GLY A 51 -6.53 -5.94 9.69
CA GLY A 51 -5.19 -5.52 9.31
C GLY A 51 -4.61 -4.39 10.16
N ASP A 52 -3.32 -4.15 9.97
CA ASP A 52 -2.57 -3.13 10.69
C ASP A 52 -2.34 -1.89 9.81
N PHE A 53 -1.91 -0.80 10.45
CA PHE A 53 -1.48 0.41 9.74
C PHE A 53 -0.06 0.21 9.18
N VAL A 54 0.16 0.69 7.97
CA VAL A 54 1.47 0.60 7.31
C VAL A 54 1.90 1.98 6.84
N ILE A 55 3.14 2.33 7.16
CA ILE A 55 3.81 3.55 6.69
C ILE A 55 4.90 3.11 5.72
N VAL A 56 4.85 3.57 4.49
CA VAL A 56 5.90 3.31 3.48
C VAL A 56 6.72 4.57 3.31
N ILE A 57 8.03 4.46 3.48
CA ILE A 57 8.97 5.57 3.33
C ILE A 57 9.93 5.31 2.16
N ASN A 58 10.63 6.34 1.70
CA ASN A 58 11.59 6.26 0.61
C ASN A 58 11.01 5.73 -0.71
N THR A 59 9.80 6.13 -1.06
CA THR A 59 9.16 5.66 -2.30
C THR A 59 9.89 6.12 -3.57
N ASP A 60 10.67 7.18 -3.48
CA ASP A 60 11.52 7.67 -4.58
C ASP A 60 12.64 6.69 -4.97
N LYS A 61 12.99 5.78 -4.08
CA LYS A 61 14.05 4.77 -4.26
C LYS A 61 13.54 3.38 -4.58
N VAL A 62 12.25 3.23 -4.85
CA VAL A 62 11.64 1.96 -5.28
C VAL A 62 12.18 1.59 -6.66
N VAL A 63 12.46 0.29 -6.85
CA VAL A 63 13.00 -0.25 -8.09
C VAL A 63 11.88 -0.77 -8.98
N LEU A 64 11.93 -0.39 -10.25
CA LEU A 64 11.11 -0.99 -11.31
C LEU A 64 12.01 -1.84 -12.20
N THR A 65 11.71 -3.12 -12.32
CA THR A 65 12.53 -4.06 -13.09
C THR A 65 12.29 -3.96 -14.58
N GLY A 66 13.29 -4.35 -15.39
CA GLY A 66 13.22 -4.33 -16.84
C GLY A 66 13.05 -2.91 -17.38
N LYS A 67 12.24 -2.76 -18.43
CA LYS A 67 11.97 -1.48 -19.11
C LYS A 67 10.69 -0.79 -18.63
N LYS A 68 10.20 -1.10 -17.43
CA LYS A 68 8.94 -0.54 -16.93
C LYS A 68 8.93 0.97 -16.80
N LEU A 69 10.08 1.60 -16.54
CA LEU A 69 10.17 3.06 -16.48
C LEU A 69 9.80 3.72 -17.82
N GLU A 70 10.08 3.04 -18.94
CA GLU A 70 9.80 3.54 -20.28
C GLU A 70 8.47 3.04 -20.83
N ASP A 71 8.13 1.78 -20.57
CA ASP A 71 7.00 1.09 -21.20
C ASP A 71 5.71 1.15 -20.37
N LYS A 72 5.80 1.35 -19.06
CA LYS A 72 4.63 1.38 -18.17
C LYS A 72 4.09 2.78 -18.03
N PHE A 73 2.74 2.91 -18.11
CA PHE A 73 2.04 4.18 -17.96
C PHE A 73 1.03 4.10 -16.82
N TYR A 74 0.94 5.18 -16.07
CA TYR A 74 -0.19 5.43 -15.19
C TYR A 74 -1.31 6.08 -16.01
N ARG A 75 -2.45 5.39 -16.12
CA ARG A 75 -3.58 5.85 -16.94
C ARG A 75 -4.78 6.12 -16.06
N TYR A 76 -5.43 7.23 -16.31
CA TYR A 76 -6.73 7.56 -15.71
C TYR A 76 -7.58 8.31 -16.71
N HIS A 77 -8.89 8.31 -16.48
CA HIS A 77 -9.85 8.95 -17.38
C HIS A 77 -10.63 10.03 -16.64
N THR A 78 -10.80 11.20 -17.26
CA THR A 78 -11.49 12.35 -16.65
C THR A 78 -13.02 12.24 -16.71
N GLY A 79 -13.56 11.28 -17.48
CA GLY A 79 -14.99 11.13 -17.70
C GLY A 79 -15.53 11.90 -18.94
N TYR A 80 -14.70 12.72 -19.56
CA TYR A 80 -15.06 13.43 -20.80
C TYR A 80 -14.57 12.67 -22.03
N ILE A 81 -15.21 12.91 -23.17
CA ILE A 81 -14.76 12.32 -24.45
C ILE A 81 -13.32 12.75 -24.72
N GLY A 82 -12.44 11.78 -25.04
CA GLY A 82 -11.02 12.04 -25.23
C GLY A 82 -10.24 12.36 -23.94
N GLY A 83 -10.83 12.10 -22.78
CA GLY A 83 -10.25 12.42 -21.48
C GLY A 83 -9.27 11.39 -20.89
N LEU A 84 -8.77 10.46 -21.70
CA LEU A 84 -7.72 9.52 -21.23
C LEU A 84 -6.42 10.26 -20.99
N LYS A 85 -5.90 10.16 -19.77
CA LYS A 85 -4.61 10.74 -19.40
C LYS A 85 -3.60 9.62 -19.16
N GLU A 86 -2.41 9.79 -19.69
CA GLU A 86 -1.30 8.84 -19.57
C GLU A 86 -0.05 9.54 -19.05
N ILE A 87 0.54 9.00 -17.99
CA ILE A 87 1.80 9.50 -17.44
C ILE A 87 2.81 8.37 -17.47
N PRO A 88 3.95 8.51 -18.16
CA PRO A 88 5.01 7.50 -18.12
C PRO A 88 5.52 7.29 -16.69
N TYR A 89 5.81 6.06 -16.31
CA TYR A 89 6.31 5.78 -14.95
C TYR A 89 7.65 6.46 -14.65
N LYS A 90 8.45 6.74 -15.68
CA LYS A 90 9.68 7.52 -15.51
C LYS A 90 9.38 8.91 -14.92
N LYS A 91 8.39 9.60 -15.46
CA LYS A 91 7.94 10.90 -14.95
C LYS A 91 7.22 10.76 -13.61
N LEU A 92 6.35 9.75 -13.47
CA LEU A 92 5.61 9.51 -12.23
C LEU A 92 6.54 9.25 -11.06
N MET A 93 7.56 8.42 -11.24
CA MET A 93 8.54 8.12 -10.19
C MET A 93 9.40 9.33 -9.83
N ALA A 94 9.65 10.22 -10.77
CA ALA A 94 10.42 11.44 -10.52
C ALA A 94 9.63 12.47 -9.71
N GLU A 95 8.33 12.62 -9.99
CA GLU A 95 7.49 13.66 -9.41
C GLU A 95 6.59 13.16 -8.27
N LYS A 96 5.97 11.98 -8.44
CA LYS A 96 4.94 11.43 -7.54
C LYS A 96 5.15 9.95 -7.29
N SER A 97 6.29 9.57 -6.76
CA SER A 97 6.60 8.18 -6.44
C SER A 97 5.66 7.59 -5.37
N ASP A 98 5.17 8.43 -4.47
CA ASP A 98 4.15 8.06 -3.48
C ASP A 98 2.85 7.58 -4.14
N LEU A 99 2.40 8.26 -5.19
CA LEU A 99 1.23 7.84 -5.97
C LEU A 99 1.44 6.48 -6.64
N ALA A 100 2.63 6.22 -7.17
CA ALA A 100 2.95 4.94 -7.79
C ALA A 100 2.81 3.77 -6.81
N VAL A 101 3.36 3.90 -5.62
CA VAL A 101 3.24 2.89 -4.55
C VAL A 101 1.79 2.76 -4.08
N TYR A 102 1.11 3.87 -3.86
CA TYR A 102 -0.29 3.91 -3.44
C TYR A 102 -1.19 3.15 -4.42
N GLU A 103 -1.07 3.41 -5.70
CA GLU A 103 -1.88 2.76 -6.74
C GLU A 103 -1.55 1.27 -6.87
N ALA A 104 -0.29 0.88 -6.70
CA ALA A 104 0.10 -0.53 -6.71
C ALA A 104 -0.54 -1.30 -5.56
N VAL A 105 -0.54 -0.75 -4.35
CA VAL A 105 -1.19 -1.37 -3.18
C VAL A 105 -2.71 -1.38 -3.34
N LYS A 106 -3.29 -0.29 -3.80
CA LYS A 106 -4.74 -0.19 -4.06
C LYS A 106 -5.22 -1.27 -5.02
N GLY A 107 -4.44 -1.56 -6.07
CA GLY A 107 -4.75 -2.60 -7.04
C GLY A 107 -4.78 -4.01 -6.45
N MET A 108 -4.08 -4.23 -5.35
CA MET A 108 -3.96 -5.53 -4.68
C MET A 108 -4.96 -5.72 -3.53
N LEU A 109 -5.69 -4.68 -3.16
CA LEU A 109 -6.74 -4.74 -2.14
C LEU A 109 -8.11 -5.07 -2.75
N PRO A 110 -9.08 -5.60 -1.96
CA PRO A 110 -10.43 -5.84 -2.45
C PRO A 110 -11.10 -4.58 -2.99
N LYS A 111 -11.94 -4.74 -4.02
CA LYS A 111 -12.66 -3.63 -4.69
C LYS A 111 -14.05 -3.41 -4.09
N ASN A 112 -14.11 -3.23 -2.77
CA ASN A 112 -15.36 -3.03 -2.03
C ASN A 112 -15.18 -2.00 -0.90
N SER A 113 -16.22 -1.79 -0.10
CA SER A 113 -16.17 -0.84 1.00
C SER A 113 -15.12 -1.21 2.06
N LEU A 114 -14.98 -2.50 2.34
CA LEU A 114 -13.97 -3.01 3.28
C LEU A 114 -12.54 -2.75 2.74
N GLY A 115 -12.32 -3.00 1.46
CA GLY A 115 -11.01 -2.72 0.81
C GLY A 115 -10.67 -1.24 0.83
N ARG A 116 -11.63 -0.35 0.64
CA ARG A 116 -11.41 1.10 0.77
C ARG A 116 -11.06 1.51 2.20
N ALA A 117 -11.67 0.87 3.20
CA ALA A 117 -11.31 1.08 4.61
C ALA A 117 -9.89 0.60 4.91
N MET A 118 -9.48 -0.54 4.36
CA MET A 118 -8.10 -1.05 4.46
C MET A 118 -7.09 -0.07 3.85
N LEU A 119 -7.40 0.50 2.69
CA LEU A 119 -6.53 1.45 2.00
C LEU A 119 -6.30 2.73 2.81
N LYS A 120 -7.27 3.15 3.59
CA LYS A 120 -7.14 4.34 4.47
C LYS A 120 -6.09 4.17 5.57
N LYS A 121 -5.68 2.95 5.87
CA LYS A 121 -4.63 2.65 6.85
C LYS A 121 -3.23 2.75 6.26
N LEU A 122 -3.10 2.95 4.96
CA LEU A 122 -1.82 3.14 4.28
C LEU A 122 -1.39 4.60 4.33
N ARG A 123 -0.15 4.82 4.72
CA ARG A 123 0.51 6.13 4.65
C ARG A 123 1.78 5.99 3.81
N VAL A 124 1.93 6.83 2.83
CA VAL A 124 3.04 6.76 1.88
C VAL A 124 3.81 8.07 1.87
N TYR A 125 5.12 8.01 2.00
CA TYR A 125 5.99 9.18 2.04
C TYR A 125 7.13 9.02 1.04
N LYS A 126 7.43 10.09 0.35
CA LYS A 126 8.50 10.13 -0.65
C LYS A 126 9.89 10.08 -0.02
N GLY A 127 10.08 10.78 1.09
CA GLY A 127 11.35 10.82 1.83
C GLY A 127 11.41 9.79 2.96
N ALA A 128 12.46 9.90 3.77
CA ALA A 128 12.68 9.01 4.91
C ALA A 128 11.89 9.42 6.16
N GLU A 129 11.34 10.62 6.21
CA GLU A 129 10.64 11.15 7.37
C GLU A 129 9.13 10.91 7.28
N HIS A 130 8.52 10.62 8.43
CA HIS A 130 7.07 10.48 8.56
C HIS A 130 6.58 11.16 9.84
N ASN A 131 5.29 11.47 9.90
CA ASN A 131 4.69 12.22 11.01
C ASN A 131 4.06 11.32 12.08
N HIS A 132 4.48 10.04 12.15
CA HIS A 132 3.81 9.04 12.99
C HIS A 132 4.68 8.52 14.14
N ALA A 133 5.60 9.34 14.65
CA ALA A 133 6.46 8.96 15.77
C ALA A 133 5.66 8.67 17.06
N ALA A 134 4.54 9.36 17.27
CA ALA A 134 3.68 9.15 18.43
C ALA A 134 3.04 7.76 18.48
N GLN A 135 2.82 7.14 17.32
CA GLN A 135 2.26 5.80 17.20
C GLN A 135 3.29 4.69 17.45
N LYS A 136 4.57 5.03 17.60
CA LYS A 136 5.68 4.09 17.82
C LYS A 136 5.68 2.93 16.84
N PRO A 137 5.82 3.20 15.52
CA PRO A 137 5.77 2.14 14.52
C PRO A 137 6.94 1.17 14.63
N GLU A 138 6.66 -0.11 14.42
CA GLU A 138 7.68 -1.16 14.37
C GLU A 138 8.20 -1.31 12.94
N VAL A 139 9.45 -1.67 12.78
CA VAL A 139 10.04 -1.91 11.45
C VAL A 139 9.56 -3.24 10.89
N LEU A 140 8.99 -3.20 9.71
CA LEU A 140 8.56 -4.39 8.96
C LEU A 140 9.55 -4.62 7.82
N LYS A 141 10.15 -5.80 7.77
CA LYS A 141 11.05 -6.18 6.68
C LYS A 141 10.27 -6.88 5.57
N VAL A 142 10.58 -6.51 4.33
CA VAL A 142 10.04 -7.13 3.12
C VAL A 142 11.17 -7.93 2.46
N ASP A 143 10.97 -9.23 2.35
CA ASP A 143 11.93 -10.14 1.71
C ASP A 143 11.63 -10.32 0.22
#